data_062756473d4acf136493e2c868281d2e
#
_entry.id   062756473d4acf136493e2c868281d2e
#
_cell.length_a   1.000
_cell.length_b   1.000
_cell.length_c   1.000
_cell.angle_alpha   90.00
_cell.angle_beta   90.00
_cell.angle_gamma   90.00
#
_symmetry.space_group_name_H-M   'P 1'
#
loop_
_entity.id
_entity.type
_entity.pdbx_description
1 polymer ?
#
loop_
_entity_poly.entity_id
_entity_poly.type
_entity_poly.pdbx_seq_one_letter_code
_entity_poly.pdbx_strand_id
1 'polypeptide(L)'
;HIAGTNGKGSTAVMLSSVLHEAGYKTGMTVSPYVLDFRERFQIDGEMIGEETLAQILTEVREAAERLRESGWDSLVEFDAVTAAALLWFAREECDIVCLETGLGGRLDATNAVENTLVACITAIGFDHTELLGDTLDKIAREKCGIFKQECTVVCYPDQPREALDSITLAAMESGCELRVPEKEDLRVFRARPFENRIDYGGYELIVPFPGRHQAYNASVVVEAALALCDRGYDIPDEAILRGIAKATFPARIEVLSRSPLVLLDGAHNPDGARALADTLHAAGLSGMTAVIGVLHGKNAEE
;
A
#
# COMPACT_ATOMS: atom_id res chain seq x y z
N HIS A 1 -4.14 -6.91 -4.30
CA HIS A 1 -4.75 -6.46 -3.06
C HIS A 1 -3.67 -6.31 -1.98
N ILE A 2 -3.64 -5.16 -1.28
CA ILE A 2 -2.48 -4.80 -0.44
C ILE A 2 -2.97 -4.48 0.97
N ALA A 3 -2.52 -5.30 1.95
CA ALA A 3 -2.77 -5.10 3.37
C ALA A 3 -1.45 -4.99 4.14
N GLY A 4 -1.51 -4.47 5.36
CA GLY A 4 -0.36 -4.28 6.24
C GLY A 4 -0.59 -3.17 7.24
N THR A 5 0.32 -2.97 8.17
CA THR A 5 0.28 -1.83 9.08
C THR A 5 0.91 -0.62 8.41
N ASN A 6 2.15 -0.71 7.98
CA ASN A 6 2.90 0.34 7.32
C ASN A 6 3.34 -0.09 5.91
N GLY A 7 3.44 0.86 4.97
CA GLY A 7 3.96 0.61 3.62
C GLY A 7 2.93 0.30 2.54
N LYS A 8 1.64 0.11 2.89
CA LYS A 8 0.57 -0.23 1.93
C LYS A 8 0.52 0.73 0.74
N GLY A 9 0.30 2.02 0.99
CA GLY A 9 0.18 3.03 -0.06
C GLY A 9 1.44 3.18 -0.90
N SER A 10 2.64 3.12 -0.30
CA SER A 10 3.91 3.14 -1.07
C SER A 10 4.02 1.94 -2.00
N THR A 11 3.62 0.75 -1.54
CA THR A 11 3.59 -0.47 -2.36
C THR A 11 2.55 -0.36 -3.47
N ALA A 12 1.33 0.13 -3.17
CA ALA A 12 0.26 0.31 -4.14
C ALA A 12 0.67 1.27 -5.27
N VAL A 13 1.25 2.41 -4.92
CA VAL A 13 1.69 3.43 -5.88
C VAL A 13 2.84 2.92 -6.77
N MET A 14 3.85 2.26 -6.19
CA MET A 14 4.94 1.69 -6.98
C MET A 14 4.44 0.59 -7.92
N LEU A 15 3.59 -0.33 -7.43
CA LEU A 15 3.05 -1.41 -8.26
C LEU A 15 2.13 -0.88 -9.36
N SER A 16 1.26 0.07 -9.05
CA SER A 16 0.40 0.72 -10.05
C SER A 16 1.22 1.40 -11.15
N SER A 17 2.30 2.09 -10.77
CA SER A 17 3.22 2.71 -11.73
C SER A 17 3.95 1.68 -12.60
N VAL A 18 4.34 0.53 -12.04
CA VAL A 18 4.94 -0.59 -12.81
C VAL A 18 3.96 -1.13 -13.84
N LEU A 19 2.73 -1.39 -13.45
CA LEU A 19 1.69 -1.93 -14.32
C LEU A 19 1.33 -0.95 -15.45
N HIS A 20 1.24 0.34 -15.14
CA HIS A 20 1.06 1.38 -16.15
C HIS A 20 2.23 1.44 -17.14
N GLU A 21 3.49 1.39 -16.66
CA GLU A 21 4.69 1.35 -17.53
C GLU A 21 4.76 0.07 -18.39
N ALA A 22 4.12 -1.01 -17.95
CA ALA A 22 3.94 -2.24 -18.73
C ALA A 22 2.83 -2.14 -19.78
N GLY A 23 2.05 -1.04 -19.79
CA GLY A 23 1.01 -0.76 -20.77
C GLY A 23 -0.40 -1.16 -20.36
N TYR A 24 -0.62 -1.55 -19.10
CA TYR A 24 -1.96 -1.85 -18.61
C TYR A 24 -2.68 -0.59 -18.14
N LYS A 25 -3.96 -0.45 -18.47
CA LYS A 25 -4.83 0.56 -17.85
C LYS A 25 -5.07 0.19 -16.40
N THR A 26 -4.43 0.91 -15.49
CA THR A 26 -4.30 0.50 -14.10
C THR A 26 -5.11 1.39 -13.17
N GLY A 27 -6.12 0.80 -12.51
CA GLY A 27 -6.83 1.44 -11.40
C GLY A 27 -6.05 1.36 -10.11
N MET A 28 -6.16 2.38 -9.25
CA MET A 28 -5.55 2.40 -7.92
C MET A 28 -6.43 3.09 -6.89
N THR A 29 -6.54 2.47 -5.70
CA THR A 29 -7.05 3.15 -4.49
C THR A 29 -5.98 3.21 -3.43
N VAL A 30 -5.89 4.35 -2.74
CA VAL A 30 -5.03 4.56 -1.56
C VAL A 30 -5.81 5.26 -0.45
N SER A 31 -5.41 5.04 0.80
CA SER A 31 -6.03 5.67 1.96
C SER A 31 -5.06 5.81 3.14
N PRO A 32 -5.16 6.91 3.93
CA PRO A 32 -5.96 8.11 3.65
C PRO A 32 -5.38 8.95 2.51
N TYR A 33 -6.15 9.90 1.99
CA TYR A 33 -5.61 10.95 1.12
C TYR A 33 -4.80 11.98 1.93
N VAL A 34 -3.94 12.72 1.26
CA VAL A 34 -3.07 13.74 1.89
C VAL A 34 -3.55 15.16 1.61
N LEU A 35 -3.83 15.49 0.36
CA LEU A 35 -4.20 16.83 -0.08
C LEU A 35 -5.60 16.89 -0.68
N ASP A 36 -5.98 15.93 -1.50
CA ASP A 36 -7.22 15.91 -2.25
C ASP A 36 -7.93 14.56 -2.05
N PHE A 37 -9.22 14.62 -1.73
CA PHE A 37 -10.06 13.43 -1.55
C PHE A 37 -10.01 12.49 -2.76
N ARG A 38 -9.79 13.02 -3.97
CA ARG A 38 -9.73 12.27 -5.23
C ARG A 38 -8.46 11.42 -5.37
N GLU A 39 -7.45 11.61 -4.52
CA GLU A 39 -6.27 10.72 -4.45
C GLU A 39 -6.67 9.26 -4.22
N ARG A 40 -7.83 9.02 -3.64
CA ARG A 40 -8.41 7.68 -3.42
C ARG A 40 -8.88 6.99 -4.70
N PHE A 41 -8.96 7.71 -5.82
CA PHE A 41 -9.51 7.25 -7.09
C PHE A 41 -8.56 7.65 -8.21
N GLN A 42 -7.71 6.75 -8.64
CA GLN A 42 -6.74 7.02 -9.70
C GLN A 42 -6.78 5.95 -10.77
N ILE A 43 -6.60 6.38 -12.02
CA ILE A 43 -6.33 5.50 -13.17
C ILE A 43 -5.08 6.05 -13.84
N ASP A 44 -4.08 5.20 -14.07
CA ASP A 44 -2.82 5.56 -14.70
C ASP A 44 -2.09 6.75 -14.02
N GLY A 45 -2.27 6.89 -12.70
CA GLY A 45 -1.72 7.98 -11.89
C GLY A 45 -2.52 9.28 -11.93
N GLU A 46 -3.60 9.36 -12.71
CA GLU A 46 -4.47 10.53 -12.80
C GLU A 46 -5.70 10.39 -11.91
N MET A 47 -6.00 11.42 -11.12
CA MET A 47 -7.17 11.45 -10.24
C MET A 47 -8.46 11.57 -11.06
N ILE A 48 -9.53 10.96 -10.56
CA ILE A 48 -10.88 11.10 -11.11
C ILE A 48 -11.31 12.57 -11.22
N GLY A 49 -11.99 12.92 -12.32
CA GLY A 49 -12.60 14.24 -12.48
C GLY A 49 -13.75 14.49 -11.50
N GLU A 50 -13.92 15.71 -11.03
CA GLU A 50 -14.94 16.08 -10.03
C GLU A 50 -16.37 15.73 -10.48
N GLU A 51 -16.69 15.99 -11.74
CA GLU A 51 -18.02 15.69 -12.29
C GLU A 51 -18.27 14.18 -12.36
N THR A 52 -17.27 13.41 -12.78
CA THR A 52 -17.33 11.93 -12.83
C THR A 52 -17.50 11.37 -11.42
N LEU A 53 -16.73 11.87 -10.45
CA LEU A 53 -16.84 11.45 -9.05
C LEU A 53 -18.23 11.75 -8.48
N ALA A 54 -18.78 12.94 -8.76
CA ALA A 54 -20.11 13.31 -8.31
C ALA A 54 -21.20 12.39 -8.89
N GLN A 55 -21.08 11.99 -10.17
CA GLN A 55 -22.01 11.05 -10.81
C GLN A 55 -21.91 9.67 -10.16
N ILE A 56 -20.70 9.12 -10.02
CA ILE A 56 -20.46 7.81 -9.40
C ILE A 56 -20.97 7.77 -7.96
N LEU A 57 -20.66 8.78 -7.15
CA LEU A 57 -21.12 8.85 -5.76
C LEU A 57 -22.66 8.98 -5.66
N THR A 58 -23.30 9.64 -6.63
CA THR A 58 -24.77 9.73 -6.68
C THR A 58 -25.36 8.33 -6.87
N GLU A 59 -24.82 7.53 -7.76
CA GLU A 59 -25.31 6.15 -7.99
C GLU A 59 -25.04 5.24 -6.79
N VAL A 60 -23.87 5.36 -6.16
CA VAL A 60 -23.56 4.62 -4.92
C VAL A 60 -24.53 4.99 -3.82
N ARG A 61 -24.86 6.29 -3.67
CA ARG A 61 -25.86 6.76 -2.70
C ARG A 61 -27.24 6.15 -2.97
N GLU A 62 -27.70 6.16 -4.23
CA GLU A 62 -28.99 5.58 -4.60
C GLU A 62 -29.04 4.07 -4.33
N ALA A 63 -27.92 3.36 -4.55
CA ALA A 63 -27.80 1.95 -4.22
C ALA A 63 -27.83 1.72 -2.70
N ALA A 64 -27.15 2.56 -1.92
CA ALA A 64 -27.16 2.52 -0.46
C ALA A 64 -28.56 2.78 0.13
N GLU A 65 -29.32 3.73 -0.45
CA GLU A 65 -30.71 4.01 -0.05
C GLU A 65 -31.62 2.78 -0.29
N ARG A 66 -31.50 2.11 -1.44
CA ARG A 66 -32.23 0.87 -1.72
C ARG A 66 -31.88 -0.26 -0.76
N LEU A 67 -30.59 -0.43 -0.39
CA LEU A 67 -30.16 -1.42 0.60
C LEU A 67 -30.79 -1.13 1.96
N ARG A 68 -30.75 0.13 2.40
CA ARG A 68 -31.38 0.54 3.67
C ARG A 68 -32.89 0.29 3.70
N GLU A 69 -33.61 0.58 2.60
CA GLU A 69 -35.04 0.30 2.47
C GLU A 69 -35.34 -1.21 2.52
N SER A 70 -34.38 -2.04 2.10
CA SER A 70 -34.43 -3.50 2.18
C SER A 70 -34.05 -4.08 3.56
N GLY A 71 -33.77 -3.20 4.55
CA GLY A 71 -33.48 -3.60 5.93
C GLY A 71 -32.01 -3.88 6.23
N TRP A 72 -31.10 -3.50 5.34
CA TRP A 72 -29.66 -3.56 5.61
C TRP A 72 -29.18 -2.35 6.40
N ASP A 73 -28.07 -2.49 7.10
CA ASP A 73 -27.42 -1.39 7.81
C ASP A 73 -26.94 -0.30 6.83
N SER A 74 -26.80 0.92 7.35
CA SER A 74 -26.24 2.02 6.56
C SER A 74 -24.78 1.78 6.25
N LEU A 75 -24.36 2.09 5.02
CA LEU A 75 -22.95 2.09 4.64
C LEU A 75 -22.17 3.14 5.45
N VAL A 76 -20.94 2.81 5.81
CA VAL A 76 -19.97 3.79 6.30
C VAL A 76 -19.27 4.48 5.11
N GLU A 77 -18.59 5.60 5.38
CA GLU A 77 -17.89 6.37 4.34
C GLU A 77 -16.95 5.49 3.49
N PHE A 78 -16.19 4.62 4.13
CA PHE A 78 -15.20 3.79 3.42
C PHE A 78 -15.85 2.74 2.51
N ASP A 79 -17.02 2.22 2.86
CA ASP A 79 -17.79 1.32 1.99
C ASP A 79 -18.21 2.05 0.71
N ALA A 80 -18.72 3.27 0.86
CA ALA A 80 -19.16 4.09 -0.27
C ALA A 80 -17.99 4.49 -1.18
N VAL A 81 -16.84 4.85 -0.60
CA VAL A 81 -15.61 5.17 -1.33
C VAL A 81 -15.13 3.95 -2.12
N THR A 82 -15.06 2.78 -1.48
CA THR A 82 -14.62 1.54 -2.13
C THR A 82 -15.57 1.15 -3.27
N ALA A 83 -16.88 1.20 -3.04
CA ALA A 83 -17.87 0.90 -4.07
C ALA A 83 -17.74 1.88 -5.27
N ALA A 84 -17.54 3.17 -4.99
CA ALA A 84 -17.35 4.17 -6.03
C ALA A 84 -16.08 3.92 -6.86
N ALA A 85 -14.97 3.57 -6.21
CA ALA A 85 -13.72 3.24 -6.90
C ALA A 85 -13.88 2.03 -7.82
N LEU A 86 -14.43 0.93 -7.31
CA LEU A 86 -14.64 -0.29 -8.08
C LEU A 86 -15.61 -0.07 -9.25
N LEU A 87 -16.68 0.71 -9.05
CA LEU A 87 -17.63 1.07 -10.11
C LEU A 87 -16.95 1.89 -11.21
N TRP A 88 -16.12 2.87 -10.83
CA TRP A 88 -15.39 3.69 -11.79
C TRP A 88 -14.37 2.86 -12.58
N PHE A 89 -13.56 2.03 -11.93
CA PHE A 89 -12.59 1.18 -12.60
C PHE A 89 -13.25 0.20 -13.58
N ALA A 90 -14.41 -0.36 -13.22
CA ALA A 90 -15.17 -1.23 -14.12
C ALA A 90 -15.71 -0.46 -15.35
N ARG A 91 -16.18 0.77 -15.18
CA ARG A 91 -16.67 1.61 -16.29
C ARG A 91 -15.59 2.06 -17.24
N GLU A 92 -14.43 2.35 -16.67
CA GLU A 92 -13.26 2.73 -17.42
C GLU A 92 -12.53 1.54 -18.03
N GLU A 93 -13.04 0.31 -17.82
CA GLU A 93 -12.46 -0.93 -18.35
C GLU A 93 -10.96 -1.06 -17.97
N CYS A 94 -10.64 -0.83 -16.68
CA CYS A 94 -9.27 -1.05 -16.20
C CYS A 94 -8.89 -2.52 -16.35
N ASP A 95 -7.69 -2.78 -16.89
CA ASP A 95 -7.16 -4.13 -17.08
C ASP A 95 -6.80 -4.77 -15.75
N ILE A 96 -6.29 -3.97 -14.81
CA ILE A 96 -5.84 -4.41 -13.49
C ILE A 96 -6.02 -3.29 -12.46
N VAL A 97 -6.16 -3.67 -11.19
CA VAL A 97 -6.39 -2.71 -10.10
C VAL A 97 -5.47 -3.01 -8.92
N CYS A 98 -4.83 -1.98 -8.37
CA CYS A 98 -4.10 -2.00 -7.11
C CYS A 98 -5.00 -1.47 -5.99
N LEU A 99 -5.46 -2.36 -5.10
CA LEU A 99 -6.35 -2.03 -3.99
C LEU A 99 -5.58 -1.97 -2.67
N GLU A 100 -5.49 -0.80 -2.05
CA GLU A 100 -5.04 -0.67 -0.66
C GLU A 100 -6.22 -0.90 0.29
N THR A 101 -6.06 -1.78 1.30
CA THR A 101 -7.03 -1.93 2.38
C THR A 101 -7.05 -0.68 3.28
N GLY A 102 -8.24 -0.27 3.72
CA GLY A 102 -8.38 0.80 4.70
C GLY A 102 -7.92 0.35 6.09
N LEU A 103 -8.49 -0.74 6.58
CA LEU A 103 -8.23 -1.27 7.92
C LEU A 103 -8.33 -2.80 7.95
N GLY A 104 -7.32 -3.44 8.53
CA GLY A 104 -7.31 -4.90 8.64
C GLY A 104 -7.20 -5.57 7.28
N GLY A 105 -8.18 -6.32 6.88
CA GLY A 105 -8.29 -7.02 5.61
C GLY A 105 -9.56 -7.84 5.52
N ARG A 106 -9.78 -8.77 6.44
CA ARG A 106 -10.90 -9.74 6.42
C ARG A 106 -12.28 -9.08 6.31
N LEU A 107 -12.50 -8.00 7.04
CA LEU A 107 -13.76 -7.25 7.09
C LEU A 107 -13.66 -5.88 6.39
N ASP A 108 -12.56 -5.64 5.68
CA ASP A 108 -12.39 -4.38 4.94
C ASP A 108 -13.30 -4.35 3.71
N ALA A 109 -13.85 -3.17 3.38
CA ALA A 109 -14.72 -3.01 2.23
C ALA A 109 -14.05 -3.44 0.91
N THR A 110 -12.74 -3.25 0.78
CA THR A 110 -11.98 -3.70 -0.41
C THR A 110 -11.98 -5.22 -0.57
N ASN A 111 -12.26 -5.98 0.50
CA ASN A 111 -12.31 -7.44 0.45
C ASN A 111 -13.57 -8.02 -0.22
N ALA A 112 -14.46 -7.14 -0.70
CA ALA A 112 -15.59 -7.53 -1.55
C ALA A 112 -15.14 -8.12 -2.90
N VAL A 113 -13.90 -7.87 -3.34
CA VAL A 113 -13.35 -8.48 -4.56
C VAL A 113 -13.02 -9.96 -4.34
N GLU A 114 -13.34 -10.79 -5.35
CA GLU A 114 -13.13 -12.24 -5.26
C GLU A 114 -11.96 -12.74 -6.12
N ASN A 115 -11.51 -11.94 -7.08
CA ASN A 115 -10.52 -12.30 -8.10
C ASN A 115 -9.12 -11.72 -7.82
N THR A 116 -8.68 -11.74 -6.57
CA THR A 116 -7.33 -11.29 -6.20
C THR A 116 -6.27 -12.19 -6.85
N LEU A 117 -5.44 -11.64 -7.72
CA LEU A 117 -4.33 -12.36 -8.36
C LEU A 117 -3.12 -12.46 -7.44
N VAL A 118 -2.76 -11.32 -6.84
CA VAL A 118 -1.63 -11.18 -5.91
C VAL A 118 -2.10 -10.45 -4.66
N ALA A 119 -1.85 -11.03 -3.50
CA ALA A 119 -2.09 -10.43 -2.20
C ALA A 119 -0.76 -10.01 -1.58
N CYS A 120 -0.55 -8.70 -1.36
CA CYS A 120 0.67 -8.19 -0.74
C CYS A 120 0.42 -7.93 0.74
N ILE A 121 1.25 -8.50 1.62
CA ILE A 121 1.29 -8.17 3.05
C ILE A 121 2.54 -7.33 3.32
N THR A 122 2.36 -6.04 3.54
CA THR A 122 3.43 -5.12 3.90
C THR A 122 3.79 -5.24 5.39
N ALA A 123 4.64 -4.38 5.93
CA ALA A 123 5.10 -4.48 7.31
C ALA A 123 3.94 -4.57 8.31
N ILE A 124 3.99 -5.57 9.20
CA ILE A 124 3.06 -5.77 10.32
C ILE A 124 3.66 -5.15 11.59
N GLY A 125 2.87 -4.37 12.29
CA GLY A 125 3.19 -3.76 13.56
C GLY A 125 1.94 -3.48 14.37
N PHE A 126 2.10 -2.91 15.55
CA PHE A 126 0.97 -2.55 16.41
C PHE A 126 0.31 -1.26 15.90
N ASP A 127 -0.92 -1.36 15.47
CA ASP A 127 -1.82 -0.26 15.17
C ASP A 127 -3.27 -0.77 15.24
N HIS A 128 -4.21 0.11 15.57
CA HIS A 128 -5.63 -0.23 15.69
C HIS A 128 -5.91 -1.47 16.57
N THR A 129 -5.16 -1.62 17.65
CA THR A 129 -5.21 -2.81 18.52
C THR A 129 -6.57 -3.07 19.14
N GLU A 130 -7.39 -2.05 19.32
CA GLU A 130 -8.78 -2.18 19.82
C GLU A 130 -9.69 -2.93 18.84
N LEU A 131 -9.37 -2.88 17.51
CA LEU A 131 -10.16 -3.49 16.46
C LEU A 131 -9.52 -4.77 15.91
N LEU A 132 -8.19 -4.78 15.73
CA LEU A 132 -7.48 -5.87 15.07
C LEU A 132 -6.91 -6.89 16.06
N GLY A 133 -6.90 -6.56 17.37
CA GLY A 133 -6.34 -7.37 18.43
C GLY A 133 -4.99 -6.85 18.93
N ASP A 134 -4.59 -7.35 20.08
CA ASP A 134 -3.48 -6.90 20.92
C ASP A 134 -2.18 -7.70 20.73
N THR A 135 -2.12 -8.56 19.72
CA THR A 135 -0.93 -9.34 19.35
C THR A 135 -0.66 -9.26 17.86
N LEU A 136 0.60 -9.41 17.47
CA LEU A 136 1.00 -9.40 16.06
C LEU A 136 0.37 -10.54 15.26
N ASP A 137 0.16 -11.71 15.90
CA ASP A 137 -0.56 -12.85 15.33
C ASP A 137 -2.00 -12.46 14.94
N LYS A 138 -2.77 -11.85 15.85
CA LYS A 138 -4.14 -11.42 15.58
C LYS A 138 -4.20 -10.39 14.47
N ILE A 139 -3.33 -9.38 14.53
CA ILE A 139 -3.25 -8.33 13.51
C ILE A 139 -2.91 -8.94 12.13
N ALA A 140 -1.94 -9.84 12.07
CA ALA A 140 -1.57 -10.53 10.85
C ALA A 140 -2.74 -11.34 10.28
N ARG A 141 -3.44 -12.11 11.11
CA ARG A 141 -4.61 -12.92 10.69
C ARG A 141 -5.73 -12.07 10.09
N GLU A 142 -6.07 -10.93 10.70
CA GLU A 142 -7.06 -10.01 10.13
C GLU A 142 -6.64 -9.49 8.75
N LYS A 143 -5.33 -9.21 8.56
CA LYS A 143 -4.80 -8.74 7.28
C LYS A 143 -4.74 -9.85 6.22
N CYS A 144 -4.43 -11.08 6.62
CA CYS A 144 -4.47 -12.25 5.73
C CYS A 144 -5.87 -12.57 5.19
N GLY A 145 -6.92 -11.98 5.74
CA GLY A 145 -8.28 -12.14 5.23
C GLY A 145 -8.48 -11.68 3.77
N ILE A 146 -7.50 -10.99 3.17
CA ILE A 146 -7.51 -10.63 1.74
C ILE A 146 -7.07 -11.77 0.82
N PHE A 147 -6.56 -12.89 1.36
CA PHE A 147 -6.15 -14.03 0.54
C PHE A 147 -7.38 -14.67 -0.11
N LYS A 148 -7.27 -14.96 -1.38
CA LYS A 148 -8.26 -15.68 -2.15
C LYS A 148 -7.64 -16.98 -2.66
N GLN A 149 -8.46 -17.97 -2.90
CA GLN A 149 -7.99 -19.25 -3.41
C GLN A 149 -7.10 -19.05 -4.64
N GLU A 150 -5.97 -19.74 -4.67
CA GLU A 150 -5.00 -19.70 -5.77
C GLU A 150 -4.32 -18.32 -6.01
N CYS A 151 -4.51 -17.32 -5.16
CA CYS A 151 -3.70 -16.11 -5.29
C CYS A 151 -2.23 -16.37 -4.90
N THR A 152 -1.32 -15.55 -5.40
CA THR A 152 0.07 -15.53 -4.91
C THR A 152 0.15 -14.50 -3.77
N VAL A 153 0.65 -14.92 -2.62
CA VAL A 153 0.90 -14.03 -1.48
C VAL A 153 2.34 -13.55 -1.54
N VAL A 154 2.55 -12.25 -1.54
CA VAL A 154 3.88 -11.62 -1.42
C VAL A 154 3.98 -10.93 -0.07
N CYS A 155 4.95 -11.33 0.74
CA CYS A 155 5.10 -10.86 2.11
C CYS A 155 6.33 -9.96 2.25
N TYR A 156 6.21 -8.90 3.05
CA TYR A 156 7.32 -8.02 3.41
C TYR A 156 8.47 -8.82 4.07
N PRO A 157 9.74 -8.60 3.67
CA PRO A 157 10.85 -9.47 4.06
C PRO A 157 11.26 -9.37 5.53
N ASP A 158 10.99 -8.24 6.18
CA ASP A 158 11.40 -7.98 7.58
C ASP A 158 10.21 -8.04 8.55
N GLN A 159 9.41 -9.09 8.44
CA GLN A 159 8.29 -9.32 9.36
C GLN A 159 8.77 -9.77 10.74
N PRO A 160 8.09 -9.36 11.81
CA PRO A 160 8.19 -10.06 13.08
C PRO A 160 7.85 -11.55 12.93
N ARG A 161 8.58 -12.43 13.64
CA ARG A 161 8.43 -13.86 13.48
C ARG A 161 6.99 -14.35 13.70
N GLU A 162 6.32 -13.83 14.74
CA GLU A 162 4.92 -14.18 15.05
C GLU A 162 3.97 -13.83 13.90
N ALA A 163 4.20 -12.68 13.26
CA ALA A 163 3.42 -12.27 12.10
C ALA A 163 3.71 -13.15 10.88
N LEU A 164 4.98 -13.47 10.61
CA LEU A 164 5.37 -14.32 9.49
C LEU A 164 4.81 -15.74 9.64
N ASP A 165 4.88 -16.32 10.86
CA ASP A 165 4.32 -17.63 11.14
C ASP A 165 2.80 -17.67 10.84
N SER A 166 2.07 -16.60 11.23
CA SER A 166 0.63 -16.46 10.98
C SER A 166 0.30 -16.27 9.51
N ILE A 167 1.10 -15.46 8.78
CA ILE A 167 0.96 -15.26 7.33
C ILE A 167 1.20 -16.58 6.58
N THR A 168 2.23 -17.31 6.98
CA THR A 168 2.57 -18.60 6.38
C THR A 168 1.45 -19.62 6.57
N LEU A 169 0.90 -19.71 7.78
CA LEU A 169 -0.22 -20.61 8.07
C LEU A 169 -1.46 -20.21 7.26
N ALA A 170 -1.80 -18.92 7.21
CA ALA A 170 -2.96 -18.44 6.45
C ALA A 170 -2.82 -18.69 4.93
N ALA A 171 -1.61 -18.53 4.38
CA ALA A 171 -1.33 -18.84 2.97
C ALA A 171 -1.52 -20.35 2.68
N MET A 172 -1.03 -21.22 3.56
CA MET A 172 -1.23 -22.66 3.45
C MET A 172 -2.72 -23.05 3.54
N GLU A 173 -3.46 -22.48 4.50
CA GLU A 173 -4.90 -22.73 4.67
C GLU A 173 -5.73 -22.27 3.48
N SER A 174 -5.31 -21.21 2.79
CA SER A 174 -5.96 -20.65 1.60
C SER A 174 -5.49 -21.29 0.29
N GLY A 175 -4.53 -22.22 0.34
CA GLY A 175 -3.95 -22.84 -0.86
C GLY A 175 -3.15 -21.87 -1.73
N CYS A 176 -2.55 -20.84 -1.12
CA CYS A 176 -1.79 -19.81 -1.80
C CYS A 176 -0.29 -20.12 -1.79
N GLU A 177 0.40 -19.81 -2.90
CA GLU A 177 1.85 -19.71 -2.91
C GLU A 177 2.29 -18.50 -2.08
N LEU A 178 3.27 -18.67 -1.20
CA LEU A 178 3.87 -17.59 -0.41
C LEU A 178 5.27 -17.27 -0.93
N ARG A 179 5.50 -16.01 -1.28
CA ARG A 179 6.81 -15.44 -1.65
C ARG A 179 7.23 -14.42 -0.61
N VAL A 180 8.45 -14.58 -0.13
CA VAL A 180 9.07 -13.63 0.80
C VAL A 180 10.40 -13.21 0.19
N PRO A 181 10.58 -11.93 -0.18
CA PRO A 181 11.86 -11.45 -0.69
C PRO A 181 13.01 -11.78 0.27
N GLU A 182 14.10 -12.34 -0.24
CA GLU A 182 15.28 -12.65 0.56
C GLU A 182 16.04 -11.35 0.92
N LYS A 183 16.26 -11.10 2.22
CA LYS A 183 16.93 -9.87 2.68
C LYS A 183 18.39 -9.80 2.20
N GLU A 184 19.00 -10.94 2.04
CA GLU A 184 20.38 -11.14 1.59
C GLU A 184 20.59 -10.72 0.13
N ASP A 185 19.51 -10.81 -0.67
CA ASP A 185 19.50 -10.40 -2.07
C ASP A 185 19.26 -8.89 -2.22
N LEU A 186 18.88 -8.20 -1.14
CA LEU A 186 18.68 -6.76 -1.13
C LEU A 186 19.93 -6.02 -0.70
N ARG A 187 20.56 -5.31 -1.62
CA ARG A 187 21.70 -4.44 -1.36
C ARG A 187 21.29 -3.00 -1.49
N VAL A 188 21.44 -2.22 -0.42
CA VAL A 188 21.19 -0.78 -0.46
C VAL A 188 22.53 -0.08 -0.74
N PHE A 189 22.65 0.52 -1.91
CA PHE A 189 23.77 1.40 -2.21
C PHE A 189 23.61 2.71 -1.45
N ARG A 190 24.72 3.43 -1.22
CA ARG A 190 24.71 4.68 -0.48
C ARG A 190 23.66 5.62 -1.11
N ALA A 191 22.53 5.76 -0.43
CA ALA A 191 21.43 6.59 -0.87
C ALA A 191 21.90 8.06 -0.98
N ARG A 192 21.44 8.75 -2.03
CA ARG A 192 21.43 10.21 -1.96
C ARG A 192 20.45 10.61 -0.85
N PRO A 193 20.65 11.75 -0.18
CA PRO A 193 19.59 12.26 0.68
C PRO A 193 18.29 12.27 -0.11
N PHE A 194 17.27 11.56 0.40
CA PHE A 194 15.92 11.50 -0.17
C PHE A 194 15.71 10.60 -1.41
N GLU A 195 16.59 9.64 -1.68
CA GLU A 195 16.45 8.63 -2.74
C GLU A 195 17.18 7.35 -2.33
N ASN A 196 16.60 6.20 -2.53
CA ASN A 196 17.28 4.91 -2.38
C ASN A 196 17.75 4.40 -3.75
N ARG A 197 18.98 3.89 -3.79
CA ARG A 197 19.45 3.02 -4.88
C ARG A 197 19.70 1.65 -4.32
N ILE A 198 19.04 0.66 -4.89
CA ILE A 198 19.10 -0.71 -4.41
C ILE A 198 19.36 -1.67 -5.55
N ASP A 199 19.97 -2.79 -5.24
CA ASP A 199 19.96 -3.98 -6.07
C ASP A 199 19.14 -5.03 -5.34
N TYR A 200 18.17 -5.61 -6.01
CA TYR A 200 17.38 -6.72 -5.52
C TYR A 200 17.31 -7.79 -6.61
N GLY A 201 17.94 -8.95 -6.38
CA GLY A 201 17.93 -10.06 -7.33
C GLY A 201 18.47 -9.70 -8.73
N GLY A 202 19.34 -8.68 -8.85
CA GLY A 202 19.86 -8.16 -10.12
C GLY A 202 19.07 -6.99 -10.71
N TYR A 203 17.96 -6.58 -10.09
CA TYR A 203 17.26 -5.35 -10.45
C TYR A 203 17.92 -4.15 -9.78
N GLU A 204 18.60 -3.31 -10.56
CA GLU A 204 19.14 -2.02 -10.08
C GLU A 204 18.05 -0.96 -10.05
N LEU A 205 17.44 -0.75 -8.90
CA LEU A 205 16.27 0.12 -8.72
C LEU A 205 16.66 1.50 -8.17
N ILE A 206 15.98 2.52 -8.69
CA ILE A 206 15.90 3.85 -8.07
C ILE A 206 14.54 3.92 -7.39
N VAL A 207 14.55 3.98 -6.06
CA VAL A 207 13.32 4.11 -5.26
C VAL A 207 13.23 5.55 -4.78
N PRO A 208 12.24 6.34 -5.25
CA PRO A 208 12.17 7.79 -4.97
C PRO A 208 11.78 8.10 -3.52
N PHE A 209 11.43 7.08 -2.76
CA PHE A 209 11.09 7.19 -1.35
C PHE A 209 12.29 6.81 -0.48
N PRO A 210 12.75 7.69 0.44
CA PRO A 210 13.91 7.41 1.28
C PRO A 210 13.57 6.42 2.41
N GLY A 211 14.63 5.82 2.96
CA GLY A 211 14.56 4.90 4.09
C GLY A 211 14.58 3.42 3.68
N ARG A 212 15.21 2.59 4.53
CA ARG A 212 15.38 1.16 4.30
C ARG A 212 14.04 0.42 4.14
N HIS A 213 13.01 0.85 4.87
CA HIS A 213 11.67 0.30 4.78
C HIS A 213 11.07 0.43 3.36
N GLN A 214 11.40 1.50 2.63
CA GLN A 214 10.96 1.68 1.26
C GLN A 214 11.72 0.77 0.27
N ALA A 215 12.97 0.43 0.56
CA ALA A 215 13.70 -0.58 -0.19
C ALA A 215 13.03 -1.97 -0.05
N TYR A 216 12.57 -2.31 1.14
CA TYR A 216 11.79 -3.53 1.36
C TYR A 216 10.42 -3.48 0.68
N ASN A 217 9.72 -2.35 0.69
CA ASN A 217 8.47 -2.20 -0.06
C ASN A 217 8.70 -2.38 -1.56
N ALA A 218 9.82 -1.86 -2.10
CA ALA A 218 10.18 -2.05 -3.51
C ALA A 218 10.47 -3.53 -3.85
N SER A 219 11.11 -4.31 -2.97
CA SER A 219 11.28 -5.75 -3.20
C SER A 219 9.94 -6.50 -3.23
N VAL A 220 8.96 -6.11 -2.40
CA VAL A 220 7.58 -6.63 -2.49
C VAL A 220 6.95 -6.32 -3.85
N VAL A 221 7.18 -5.12 -4.38
CA VAL A 221 6.66 -4.73 -5.72
C VAL A 221 7.28 -5.56 -6.83
N VAL A 222 8.60 -5.81 -6.78
CA VAL A 222 9.28 -6.67 -7.75
C VAL A 222 8.69 -8.09 -7.71
N GLU A 223 8.59 -8.69 -6.53
CA GLU A 223 8.00 -10.04 -6.40
C GLU A 223 6.54 -10.09 -6.84
N ALA A 224 5.75 -9.03 -6.58
CA ALA A 224 4.37 -8.95 -7.04
C ALA A 224 4.28 -8.87 -8.56
N ALA A 225 5.18 -8.11 -9.22
CA ALA A 225 5.26 -8.06 -10.67
C ALA A 225 5.66 -9.41 -11.27
N LEU A 226 6.67 -10.08 -10.69
CA LEU A 226 7.09 -11.43 -11.11
C LEU A 226 5.97 -12.46 -10.91
N ALA A 227 5.21 -12.38 -9.79
CA ALA A 227 4.06 -13.24 -9.56
C ALA A 227 2.95 -13.03 -10.61
N LEU A 228 2.77 -11.81 -11.11
CA LEU A 228 1.85 -11.52 -12.22
C LEU A 228 2.40 -12.08 -13.55
N CYS A 229 3.72 -11.99 -13.79
CA CYS A 229 4.34 -12.62 -14.97
C CYS A 229 4.08 -14.12 -15.01
N ASP A 230 4.20 -14.83 -13.89
CA ASP A 230 3.92 -16.26 -13.80
C ASP A 230 2.45 -16.60 -14.08
N ARG A 231 1.56 -15.61 -13.97
CA ARG A 231 0.14 -15.70 -14.32
C ARG A 231 -0.17 -15.27 -15.76
N GLY A 232 0.86 -14.97 -16.54
CA GLY A 232 0.77 -14.64 -17.97
C GLY A 232 0.62 -13.17 -18.30
N TYR A 233 0.80 -12.26 -17.32
CA TYR A 233 0.89 -10.84 -17.57
C TYR A 233 2.26 -10.49 -18.15
N ASP A 234 2.30 -9.67 -19.20
CA ASP A 234 3.56 -9.23 -19.82
C ASP A 234 4.06 -7.95 -19.11
N ILE A 235 5.00 -8.12 -18.18
CA ILE A 235 5.61 -7.02 -17.41
C ILE A 235 7.12 -7.08 -17.65
N PRO A 236 7.65 -6.35 -18.64
CA PRO A 236 9.08 -6.31 -18.92
C PRO A 236 9.90 -5.75 -17.75
N ASP A 237 11.14 -6.21 -17.59
CA ASP A 237 12.06 -5.70 -16.55
C ASP A 237 12.18 -4.17 -16.57
N GLU A 238 12.22 -3.58 -17.77
CA GLU A 238 12.27 -2.13 -17.93
C GLU A 238 11.04 -1.42 -17.39
N ALA A 239 9.86 -2.06 -17.42
CA ALA A 239 8.65 -1.50 -16.83
C ALA A 239 8.74 -1.52 -15.29
N ILE A 240 9.31 -2.57 -14.70
CA ILE A 240 9.57 -2.64 -13.25
C ILE A 240 10.52 -1.50 -12.84
N LEU A 241 11.66 -1.37 -13.54
CA LEU A 241 12.67 -0.35 -13.25
C LEU A 241 12.10 1.07 -13.37
N ARG A 242 11.42 1.35 -14.48
CA ARG A 242 10.86 2.69 -14.74
C ARG A 242 9.68 3.00 -13.85
N GLY A 243 8.79 2.05 -13.63
CA GLY A 243 7.59 2.23 -12.83
C GLY A 243 7.93 2.56 -11.37
N ILE A 244 8.86 1.82 -10.76
CA ILE A 244 9.33 2.14 -9.42
C ILE A 244 9.99 3.52 -9.38
N ALA A 245 10.85 3.85 -10.35
CA ALA A 245 11.56 5.13 -10.37
C ALA A 245 10.66 6.36 -10.59
N LYS A 246 9.53 6.20 -11.27
CA LYS A 246 8.56 7.26 -11.52
C LYS A 246 7.47 7.40 -10.45
N ALA A 247 7.40 6.46 -9.51
CA ALA A 247 6.37 6.47 -8.48
C ALA A 247 6.44 7.76 -7.64
N THR A 248 5.30 8.39 -7.42
CA THR A 248 5.19 9.60 -6.59
C THR A 248 4.09 9.41 -5.57
N PHE A 249 4.39 9.72 -4.30
CA PHE A 249 3.41 9.64 -3.23
C PHE A 249 3.71 10.72 -2.19
N PRO A 250 2.78 11.64 -1.91
CA PRO A 250 3.04 12.73 -0.98
C PRO A 250 3.25 12.22 0.46
N ALA A 251 3.89 13.06 1.28
CA ALA A 251 4.15 12.79 2.70
C ALA A 251 4.90 11.46 2.97
N ARG A 252 5.92 11.15 2.15
CA ARG A 252 6.86 10.03 2.38
C ARG A 252 8.28 10.56 2.45
N ILE A 253 8.60 11.29 3.54
CA ILE A 253 9.81 12.09 3.71
C ILE A 253 9.98 13.04 2.52
N GLU A 254 8.88 13.67 2.14
CA GLU A 254 8.81 14.58 1.00
C GLU A 254 9.56 15.87 1.28
N VAL A 255 10.40 16.29 0.32
CA VAL A 255 11.17 17.54 0.43
C VAL A 255 10.33 18.69 -0.09
N LEU A 256 9.67 19.43 0.81
CA LEU A 256 8.89 20.63 0.46
C LEU A 256 9.78 21.84 0.16
N SER A 257 10.93 21.96 0.82
CA SER A 257 11.92 23.02 0.59
C SER A 257 13.34 22.53 0.89
N ARG A 258 14.32 23.04 0.17
CA ARG A 258 15.74 22.71 0.40
C ARG A 258 16.50 23.80 1.17
N SER A 259 15.95 25.01 1.28
CA SER A 259 16.59 26.13 2.00
C SER A 259 15.50 27.09 2.57
N PRO A 260 15.16 26.99 3.86
CA PRO A 260 15.58 25.92 4.78
C PRO A 260 15.06 24.55 4.34
N LEU A 261 15.72 23.48 4.81
CA LEU A 261 15.21 22.12 4.55
C LEU A 261 13.90 21.91 5.32
N VAL A 262 12.83 21.62 4.59
CA VAL A 262 11.52 21.29 5.13
C VAL A 262 11.10 19.95 4.58
N LEU A 263 10.79 19.00 5.48
CA LEU A 263 10.36 17.65 5.16
C LEU A 263 8.92 17.43 5.66
N LEU A 264 8.15 16.70 4.89
CA LEU A 264 6.81 16.24 5.26
C LEU A 264 6.78 14.70 5.29
N ASP A 265 6.26 14.13 6.38
CA ASP A 265 6.07 12.69 6.51
C ASP A 265 4.75 12.34 7.17
N GLY A 266 4.17 11.22 6.79
CA GLY A 266 2.91 10.70 7.30
C GLY A 266 3.03 9.69 8.45
N ALA A 267 4.19 9.56 9.08
CA ALA A 267 4.37 8.68 10.24
C ALA A 267 3.42 9.10 11.38
N HIS A 268 2.64 8.12 11.88
CA HIS A 268 1.60 8.35 12.90
C HIS A 268 1.46 7.19 13.90
N ASN A 269 2.41 6.26 13.88
CA ASN A 269 2.53 5.16 14.84
C ASN A 269 4.01 4.95 15.20
N PRO A 270 4.33 4.20 16.28
CA PRO A 270 5.70 4.04 16.75
C PRO A 270 6.68 3.51 15.70
N ASP A 271 6.27 2.52 14.91
CA ASP A 271 7.13 1.93 13.89
C ASP A 271 7.41 2.92 12.74
N GLY A 272 6.41 3.69 12.32
CA GLY A 272 6.57 4.76 11.34
C GLY A 272 7.51 5.86 11.84
N ALA A 273 7.34 6.29 13.10
CA ALA A 273 8.21 7.30 13.72
C ALA A 273 9.66 6.82 13.83
N ARG A 274 9.87 5.54 14.18
CA ARG A 274 11.20 4.92 14.23
C ARG A 274 11.84 4.88 12.84
N ALA A 275 11.09 4.43 11.82
CA ALA A 275 11.58 4.39 10.44
C ALA A 275 11.96 5.79 9.91
N LEU A 276 11.19 6.82 10.25
CA LEU A 276 11.51 8.22 9.96
C LEU A 276 12.81 8.64 10.64
N ALA A 277 12.93 8.43 11.96
CA ALA A 277 14.11 8.78 12.73
C ALA A 277 15.38 8.10 12.19
N ASP A 278 15.32 6.81 11.92
CA ASP A 278 16.43 6.03 11.35
C ASP A 278 16.85 6.57 9.98
N THR A 279 15.88 6.95 9.16
CA THR A 279 16.15 7.52 7.84
C THR A 279 16.83 8.88 7.93
N LEU A 280 16.36 9.76 8.81
CA LEU A 280 16.98 11.08 9.05
C LEU A 280 18.41 10.94 9.60
N HIS A 281 18.64 10.04 10.55
CA HIS A 281 19.96 9.72 11.08
C HIS A 281 20.90 9.19 9.99
N ALA A 282 20.44 8.25 9.17
CA ALA A 282 21.22 7.71 8.06
C ALA A 282 21.57 8.77 7.00
N ALA A 283 20.71 9.78 6.83
CA ALA A 283 20.96 10.95 5.99
C ALA A 283 21.91 11.98 6.62
N GLY A 284 22.36 11.79 7.88
CA GLY A 284 23.22 12.70 8.62
C GLY A 284 22.49 13.96 9.10
N LEU A 285 21.17 13.94 9.17
CA LEU A 285 20.35 15.07 9.62
C LEU A 285 20.19 15.02 11.15
N SER A 286 20.52 16.12 11.81
CA SER A 286 20.40 16.29 13.25
C SER A 286 20.01 17.72 13.59
N GLY A 287 19.48 17.94 14.80
CA GLY A 287 19.12 19.28 15.28
C GLY A 287 17.93 19.89 14.53
N MET A 288 17.08 19.07 13.93
CA MET A 288 15.86 19.53 13.24
C MET A 288 14.78 19.89 14.26
N THR A 289 13.95 20.85 13.90
CA THR A 289 12.70 21.15 14.63
C THR A 289 11.60 20.26 14.06
N ALA A 290 10.92 19.52 14.92
CA ALA A 290 9.76 18.70 14.53
C ALA A 290 8.45 19.42 14.88
N VAL A 291 7.51 19.44 13.94
CA VAL A 291 6.10 19.80 14.15
C VAL A 291 5.28 18.53 14.02
N ILE A 292 4.68 18.07 15.10
CA ILE A 292 4.01 16.77 15.17
C ILE A 292 2.52 16.98 15.39
N GLY A 293 1.70 16.34 14.56
CA GLY A 293 0.26 16.22 14.73
C GLY A 293 -0.13 14.74 14.84
N VAL A 294 -0.74 14.34 15.95
CA VAL A 294 -1.17 12.96 16.21
C VAL A 294 -2.64 12.95 16.60
N LEU A 295 -3.43 12.07 16.02
CA LEU A 295 -4.83 11.90 16.39
C LEU A 295 -4.98 11.35 17.81
N HIS A 296 -6.05 11.76 18.48
CA HIS A 296 -6.39 11.22 19.80
C HIS A 296 -6.55 9.68 19.73
N GLY A 297 -5.98 8.96 20.70
CA GLY A 297 -5.98 7.49 20.73
C GLY A 297 -4.76 6.82 20.09
N LYS A 298 -3.87 7.58 19.46
CA LYS A 298 -2.54 7.06 19.05
C LYS A 298 -1.54 7.24 20.19
N ASN A 299 -0.57 6.31 20.31
CA ASN A 299 0.46 6.36 21.35
C ASN A 299 1.51 7.44 21.01
N ALA A 300 1.25 8.67 21.46
CA ALA A 300 2.11 9.82 21.19
C ALA A 300 3.33 9.93 22.12
N GLU A 301 3.40 9.11 23.18
CA GLU A 301 4.48 9.14 24.19
C GLU A 301 5.64 8.17 23.84
N GLU A 302 5.40 7.17 23.00
CA GLU A 302 6.42 6.29 22.45
C GLU A 302 7.10 6.91 21.22
#